data_ed76c822aa74a732bf276b7885267159
#
_entry.id   ed76c822aa74a732bf276b7885267159
#
_cell.length_a   1.000
_cell.length_b   1.000
_cell.length_c   1.000
_cell.angle_alpha   90.00
_cell.angle_beta   90.00
_cell.angle_gamma   90.00
#
_symmetry.space_group_name_H-M   'P 1'
#
loop_
_entity.id
_entity.type
_entity.pdbx_description
1 polymer ?
#
loop_
_entity_poly.entity_id
_entity_poly.type
_entity_poly.pdbx_seq_one_letter_code
_entity_poly.pdbx_strand_id
1 'polypeptide(L)'
;MVGRVAGRVALVTGASSGLGRRFAQTLAAQGAKVVVAARRKERLDALVKELGEASTLAVQCDVTDEAEVVAMFDAAEARFGTVDTVVNNAGMTHEKNALTQDIAEFRKVMDLNVTSVWCVAREAARRLIKAGPEASVRGRIVNIASMAGRIVIPGVAAYCASKAACAHLTRSLAREWARHGINVNALSPGYVATELTEDWLNGEGGTKMIGKTPRRRVMAEDSLDEALLFLCSDAARFVTGADVLVDDAQSMS
;
A
#
# COMPACT_ATOMS: atom_id res chain seq x y z
N MET A 1 -4.06 1.99 -26.94
CA MET A 1 -2.86 2.51 -26.22
C MET A 1 -2.37 1.42 -25.30
N VAL A 2 -1.07 1.21 -25.19
CA VAL A 2 -0.47 0.26 -24.23
C VAL A 2 -0.66 0.85 -22.84
N GLY A 3 -1.15 0.04 -21.86
CA GLY A 3 -1.36 0.51 -20.49
C GLY A 3 -0.05 0.95 -19.82
N ARG A 4 -0.13 1.88 -18.88
CA ARG A 4 1.04 2.51 -18.21
C ARG A 4 1.95 1.52 -17.47
N VAL A 5 1.40 0.40 -17.02
CA VAL A 5 2.11 -0.66 -16.28
C VAL A 5 2.03 -2.02 -17.01
N ALA A 6 1.80 -1.97 -18.33
CA ALA A 6 1.77 -3.17 -19.16
C ALA A 6 3.09 -3.95 -19.07
N GLY A 7 2.99 -5.27 -18.89
CA GLY A 7 4.15 -6.15 -18.76
C GLY A 7 4.85 -6.11 -17.40
N ARG A 8 4.28 -5.42 -16.40
CA ARG A 8 4.73 -5.50 -14.99
C ARG A 8 4.06 -6.64 -14.26
N VAL A 9 4.76 -7.19 -13.28
CA VAL A 9 4.20 -8.13 -12.30
C VAL A 9 4.07 -7.39 -10.98
N ALA A 10 2.82 -7.04 -10.64
CA ALA A 10 2.50 -6.23 -9.46
C ALA A 10 1.93 -7.11 -8.33
N LEU A 11 2.44 -6.93 -7.12
CA LEU A 11 1.94 -7.54 -5.89
C LEU A 11 1.28 -6.47 -5.03
N VAL A 12 0.03 -6.70 -4.62
CA VAL A 12 -0.75 -5.78 -3.78
C VAL A 12 -1.13 -6.50 -2.49
N THR A 13 -0.65 -6.01 -1.34
CA THR A 13 -1.03 -6.54 -0.03
C THR A 13 -2.29 -5.86 0.50
N GLY A 14 -3.07 -6.57 1.31
CA GLY A 14 -4.35 -6.05 1.82
C GLY A 14 -5.41 -5.87 0.72
N ALA A 15 -5.33 -6.64 -0.37
CA ALA A 15 -6.17 -6.49 -1.56
C ALA A 15 -7.61 -7.01 -1.41
N SER A 16 -8.00 -7.51 -0.24
CA SER A 16 -9.34 -8.09 -0.03
C SER A 16 -10.47 -7.06 0.15
N SER A 17 -10.15 -5.76 0.28
CA SER A 17 -11.13 -4.66 0.42
C SER A 17 -10.50 -3.28 0.22
N GLY A 18 -11.35 -2.24 0.15
CA GLY A 18 -10.96 -0.82 0.15
C GLY A 18 -9.87 -0.48 -0.87
N LEU A 19 -8.92 0.36 -0.49
CA LEU A 19 -7.86 0.85 -1.37
C LEU A 19 -7.05 -0.28 -2.00
N GLY A 20 -6.75 -1.37 -1.26
CA GLY A 20 -5.98 -2.49 -1.82
C GLY A 20 -6.69 -3.19 -2.98
N ARG A 21 -8.01 -3.38 -2.87
CA ARG A 21 -8.83 -3.89 -3.96
C ARG A 21 -8.84 -2.92 -5.14
N ARG A 22 -9.05 -1.63 -4.88
CA ARG A 22 -9.02 -0.59 -5.92
C ARG A 22 -7.67 -0.54 -6.64
N PHE A 23 -6.57 -0.59 -5.91
CA PHE A 23 -5.22 -0.60 -6.50
C PHE A 23 -4.99 -1.82 -7.40
N ALA A 24 -5.46 -3.00 -7.00
CA ALA A 24 -5.38 -4.18 -7.84
C ALA A 24 -6.19 -4.02 -9.15
N GLN A 25 -7.41 -3.48 -9.08
CA GLN A 25 -8.25 -3.17 -10.23
C GLN A 25 -7.56 -2.17 -11.17
N THR A 26 -7.02 -1.09 -10.63
CA THR A 26 -6.34 -0.03 -11.37
C THR A 26 -5.11 -0.56 -12.10
N LEU A 27 -4.27 -1.36 -11.44
CA LEU A 27 -3.07 -1.96 -12.05
C LEU A 27 -3.43 -2.98 -13.14
N ALA A 28 -4.44 -3.83 -12.89
CA ALA A 28 -4.92 -4.81 -13.87
C ALA A 28 -5.50 -4.12 -15.12
N ALA A 29 -6.32 -3.08 -14.95
CA ALA A 29 -6.88 -2.30 -16.05
C ALA A 29 -5.81 -1.62 -16.91
N GLN A 30 -4.61 -1.38 -16.35
CA GLN A 30 -3.46 -0.80 -17.05
C GLN A 30 -2.45 -1.86 -17.54
N GLY A 31 -2.84 -3.14 -17.58
CA GLY A 31 -2.11 -4.21 -18.23
C GLY A 31 -1.04 -4.90 -17.39
N ALA A 32 -1.02 -4.70 -16.07
CA ALA A 32 -0.17 -5.48 -15.18
C ALA A 32 -0.74 -6.90 -14.97
N LYS A 33 0.14 -7.87 -14.76
CA LYS A 33 -0.21 -9.11 -14.06
C LYS A 33 -0.24 -8.81 -12.57
N VAL A 34 -1.32 -9.18 -11.86
CA VAL A 34 -1.52 -8.74 -10.47
C VAL A 34 -1.62 -9.93 -9.52
N VAL A 35 -0.78 -9.92 -8.50
CA VAL A 35 -0.88 -10.83 -7.35
C VAL A 35 -1.60 -10.10 -6.23
N VAL A 36 -2.77 -10.61 -5.84
CA VAL A 36 -3.58 -10.05 -4.76
C VAL A 36 -3.41 -10.87 -3.50
N ALA A 37 -2.91 -10.24 -2.43
CA ALA A 37 -2.57 -10.91 -1.19
C ALA A 37 -3.33 -10.35 0.01
N ALA A 38 -3.93 -11.21 0.82
CA ALA A 38 -4.58 -10.89 2.10
C ALA A 38 -4.93 -12.18 2.86
N ARG A 39 -5.42 -12.06 4.09
CA ARG A 39 -5.87 -13.20 4.90
C ARG A 39 -7.21 -13.80 4.45
N ARG A 40 -8.11 -12.99 3.86
CA ARG A 40 -9.48 -13.40 3.47
C ARG A 40 -9.48 -13.97 2.06
N LYS A 41 -9.22 -15.28 1.94
CA LYS A 41 -9.07 -16.01 0.67
C LYS A 41 -10.28 -15.85 -0.25
N GLU A 42 -11.50 -15.99 0.30
CA GLU A 42 -12.74 -15.93 -0.46
C GLU A 42 -12.93 -14.59 -1.19
N ARG A 43 -12.54 -13.48 -0.53
CA ARG A 43 -12.60 -12.15 -1.15
C ARG A 43 -11.54 -11.96 -2.25
N LEU A 44 -10.38 -12.60 -2.10
CA LEU A 44 -9.35 -12.59 -3.14
C LEU A 44 -9.78 -13.40 -4.34
N ASP A 45 -10.40 -14.57 -4.14
CA ASP A 45 -10.90 -15.42 -5.23
C ASP A 45 -12.01 -14.72 -6.02
N ALA A 46 -12.89 -13.98 -5.34
CA ALA A 46 -13.89 -13.14 -5.99
C ALA A 46 -13.23 -12.03 -6.84
N LEU A 47 -12.18 -11.39 -6.32
CA LEU A 47 -11.45 -10.35 -7.06
C LEU A 47 -10.72 -10.93 -8.28
N VAL A 48 -10.12 -12.12 -8.17
CA VAL A 48 -9.49 -12.80 -9.32
C VAL A 48 -10.49 -13.12 -10.41
N LYS A 49 -11.70 -13.60 -10.06
CA LYS A 49 -12.78 -13.83 -11.04
C LYS A 49 -13.20 -12.53 -11.74
N GLU A 50 -13.23 -11.41 -11.03
CA GLU A 50 -13.55 -10.10 -11.59
C GLU A 50 -12.46 -9.60 -12.56
N LEU A 51 -11.18 -9.73 -12.17
CA LEU A 51 -10.04 -9.19 -12.92
C LEU A 51 -9.54 -10.13 -14.04
N GLY A 52 -9.88 -11.42 -13.98
CA GLY A 52 -9.47 -12.44 -14.92
C GLY A 52 -8.31 -13.30 -14.41
N GLU A 53 -8.54 -14.61 -14.37
CA GLU A 53 -7.58 -15.62 -13.85
C GLU A 53 -6.28 -15.72 -14.65
N ALA A 54 -6.30 -15.31 -15.92
CA ALA A 54 -5.10 -15.35 -16.75
C ALA A 54 -4.02 -14.35 -16.30
N SER A 55 -4.44 -13.21 -15.75
CA SER A 55 -3.57 -12.08 -15.36
C SER A 55 -3.57 -11.80 -13.86
N THR A 56 -4.36 -12.53 -13.07
CA THR A 56 -4.47 -12.29 -11.62
C THR A 56 -4.29 -13.58 -10.84
N LEU A 57 -3.58 -13.51 -9.71
CA LEU A 57 -3.34 -14.62 -8.78
C LEU A 57 -3.74 -14.21 -7.36
N ALA A 58 -4.57 -15.03 -6.70
CA ALA A 58 -4.90 -14.87 -5.28
C ALA A 58 -3.95 -15.67 -4.40
N VAL A 59 -3.30 -15.01 -3.44
CA VAL A 59 -2.46 -15.66 -2.44
C VAL A 59 -2.96 -15.29 -1.04
N GLN A 60 -3.37 -16.30 -0.28
CA GLN A 60 -3.66 -16.09 1.14
C GLN A 60 -2.35 -15.86 1.88
N CYS A 61 -2.25 -14.75 2.61
CA CYS A 61 -1.02 -14.38 3.32
C CYS A 61 -1.33 -13.45 4.49
N ASP A 62 -0.81 -13.78 5.66
CA ASP A 62 -0.63 -12.81 6.74
C ASP A 62 0.76 -12.18 6.59
N VAL A 63 0.81 -10.92 6.19
CA VAL A 63 2.08 -10.21 5.95
C VAL A 63 2.91 -9.96 7.22
N THR A 64 2.38 -10.28 8.40
CA THR A 64 3.11 -10.25 9.66
C THR A 64 3.92 -11.53 9.91
N ASP A 65 3.71 -12.58 9.12
CA ASP A 65 4.49 -13.81 9.11
C ASP A 65 5.51 -13.80 7.96
N GLU A 66 6.81 -13.81 8.30
CA GLU A 66 7.89 -13.77 7.30
C GLU A 66 7.89 -15.00 6.38
N ALA A 67 7.53 -16.18 6.89
CA ALA A 67 7.50 -17.39 6.06
C ALA A 67 6.36 -17.32 5.04
N GLU A 68 5.20 -16.80 5.43
CA GLU A 68 4.07 -16.57 4.50
C GLU A 68 4.42 -15.50 3.45
N VAL A 69 5.17 -14.45 3.83
CA VAL A 69 5.68 -13.45 2.87
C VAL A 69 6.59 -14.10 1.83
N VAL A 70 7.54 -14.96 2.24
CA VAL A 70 8.42 -15.68 1.30
C VAL A 70 7.60 -16.58 0.38
N ALA A 71 6.67 -17.37 0.92
CA ALA A 71 5.81 -18.26 0.14
C ALA A 71 4.92 -17.50 -0.86
N MET A 72 4.44 -16.30 -0.49
CA MET A 72 3.68 -15.42 -1.36
C MET A 72 4.49 -15.01 -2.59
N PHE A 73 5.75 -14.62 -2.43
CA PHE A 73 6.62 -14.30 -3.55
C PHE A 73 6.95 -15.55 -4.40
N ASP A 74 7.17 -16.71 -3.77
CA ASP A 74 7.40 -17.97 -4.51
C ASP A 74 6.22 -18.30 -5.42
N ALA A 75 5.00 -18.21 -4.91
CA ALA A 75 3.79 -18.43 -5.69
C ALA A 75 3.62 -17.40 -6.84
N ALA A 76 3.92 -16.13 -6.55
CA ALA A 76 3.86 -15.06 -7.54
C ALA A 76 4.84 -15.30 -8.69
N GLU A 77 6.10 -15.61 -8.37
CA GLU A 77 7.16 -15.82 -9.34
C GLU A 77 6.98 -17.11 -10.15
N ALA A 78 6.48 -18.17 -9.53
CA ALA A 78 6.12 -19.41 -10.25
C ALA A 78 5.03 -19.17 -11.31
N ARG A 79 4.11 -18.25 -11.06
CA ARG A 79 2.98 -17.95 -11.94
C ARG A 79 3.30 -16.93 -13.02
N PHE A 80 4.01 -15.85 -12.68
CA PHE A 80 4.17 -14.67 -13.53
C PHE A 80 5.61 -14.25 -13.79
N GLY A 81 6.58 -14.87 -13.13
CA GLY A 81 7.98 -14.41 -13.14
C GLY A 81 8.23 -13.33 -12.07
N THR A 82 9.39 -12.71 -12.15
CA THR A 82 9.87 -11.75 -11.13
C THR A 82 8.86 -10.65 -10.84
N VAL A 83 8.50 -10.49 -9.56
CA VAL A 83 7.68 -9.38 -9.08
C VAL A 83 8.50 -8.09 -9.13
N ASP A 84 8.16 -7.19 -10.02
CA ASP A 84 8.87 -5.91 -10.21
C ASP A 84 8.16 -4.71 -9.60
N THR A 85 6.91 -4.87 -9.18
CA THR A 85 6.10 -3.80 -8.60
C THR A 85 5.42 -4.30 -7.33
N VAL A 86 5.59 -3.58 -6.22
CA VAL A 86 4.97 -3.94 -4.93
C VAL A 86 4.20 -2.75 -4.38
N VAL A 87 2.95 -2.98 -4.00
CA VAL A 87 2.12 -2.03 -3.27
C VAL A 87 1.86 -2.57 -1.86
N ASN A 88 2.60 -2.07 -0.89
CA ASN A 88 2.43 -2.37 0.52
C ASN A 88 1.25 -1.57 1.07
N ASN A 89 0.06 -2.14 0.93
CA ASN A 89 -1.18 -1.50 1.36
C ASN A 89 -1.78 -2.11 2.63
N ALA A 90 -1.46 -3.37 2.98
CA ALA A 90 -1.95 -3.97 4.21
C ALA A 90 -1.67 -3.07 5.42
N GLY A 91 -2.71 -2.79 6.19
CA GLY A 91 -2.62 -1.91 7.35
C GLY A 91 -3.89 -1.93 8.17
N MET A 92 -3.81 -1.37 9.37
CA MET A 92 -4.94 -1.21 10.27
C MET A 92 -4.83 0.08 11.06
N THR A 93 -5.97 0.57 11.51
CA THR A 93 -6.07 1.53 12.60
C THR A 93 -6.67 0.86 13.83
N HIS A 94 -6.38 1.42 15.00
CA HIS A 94 -7.03 1.04 16.26
C HIS A 94 -7.35 2.34 16.99
N GLU A 95 -8.64 2.66 17.07
CA GLU A 95 -9.11 3.88 17.72
C GLU A 95 -9.22 3.63 19.22
N LYS A 96 -8.29 4.22 19.98
CA LYS A 96 -8.26 4.16 21.43
C LYS A 96 -7.41 5.28 22.02
N ASN A 97 -7.86 5.83 23.14
CA ASN A 97 -7.05 6.83 23.87
C ASN A 97 -5.74 6.19 24.34
N ALA A 98 -4.62 6.90 24.16
CA ALA A 98 -3.29 6.41 24.49
C ALA A 98 -3.11 6.01 25.98
N LEU A 99 -3.88 6.61 26.88
CA LEU A 99 -3.85 6.26 28.32
C LEU A 99 -4.49 4.90 28.61
N THR A 100 -5.37 4.41 27.72
CA THR A 100 -6.12 3.16 27.92
C THR A 100 -5.76 2.08 26.90
N GLN A 101 -4.98 2.43 25.87
CA GLN A 101 -4.48 1.46 24.89
C GLN A 101 -3.44 0.55 25.54
N ASP A 102 -3.64 -0.78 25.44
CA ASP A 102 -2.64 -1.71 25.96
C ASP A 102 -1.47 -1.91 24.98
N ILE A 103 -0.38 -2.47 25.48
CA ILE A 103 0.85 -2.65 24.72
C ILE A 103 0.69 -3.65 23.57
N ALA A 104 -0.19 -4.64 23.69
CA ALA A 104 -0.42 -5.64 22.63
C ALA A 104 -1.17 -5.01 21.46
N GLU A 105 -2.18 -4.17 21.74
CA GLU A 105 -2.89 -3.38 20.71
C GLU A 105 -1.92 -2.43 19.97
N PHE A 106 -1.05 -1.73 20.71
CA PHE A 106 -0.03 -0.86 20.13
C PHE A 106 0.92 -1.66 19.22
N ARG A 107 1.47 -2.78 19.72
CA ARG A 107 2.38 -3.66 18.97
C ARG A 107 1.72 -4.17 17.69
N LYS A 108 0.46 -4.62 17.76
CA LYS A 108 -0.27 -5.11 16.60
C LYS A 108 -0.36 -4.07 15.47
N VAL A 109 -0.57 -2.79 15.80
CA VAL A 109 -0.56 -1.70 14.82
C VAL A 109 0.83 -1.53 14.22
N MET A 110 1.89 -1.52 15.06
CA MET A 110 3.27 -1.38 14.58
C MET A 110 3.72 -2.57 13.73
N ASP A 111 3.39 -3.78 14.13
CA ASP A 111 3.74 -5.00 13.41
C ASP A 111 3.12 -5.03 12.02
N LEU A 112 1.83 -4.67 11.90
CA LEU A 112 1.16 -4.66 10.60
C LEU A 112 1.55 -3.44 9.74
N ASN A 113 1.66 -2.24 10.32
CA ASN A 113 1.83 -1.02 9.52
C ASN A 113 3.30 -0.67 9.24
N VAL A 114 4.26 -1.27 9.96
CA VAL A 114 5.70 -0.96 9.84
C VAL A 114 6.52 -2.22 9.58
N THR A 115 6.48 -3.20 10.50
CA THR A 115 7.32 -4.41 10.39
C THR A 115 6.98 -5.19 9.13
N SER A 116 5.69 -5.39 8.84
CA SER A 116 5.27 -6.11 7.63
C SER A 116 5.66 -5.37 6.34
N VAL A 117 5.54 -4.04 6.32
CA VAL A 117 5.96 -3.20 5.18
C VAL A 117 7.44 -3.40 4.89
N TRP A 118 8.27 -3.39 5.94
CA TRP A 118 9.70 -3.67 5.82
C TRP A 118 9.97 -5.09 5.32
N CYS A 119 9.29 -6.11 5.89
CA CYS A 119 9.43 -7.51 5.49
C CYS A 119 9.15 -7.71 4.00
N VAL A 120 8.00 -7.24 3.53
CA VAL A 120 7.59 -7.40 2.12
C VAL A 120 8.51 -6.60 1.19
N ALA A 121 8.85 -5.35 1.54
CA ALA A 121 9.76 -4.53 0.74
C ALA A 121 11.16 -5.15 0.65
N ARG A 122 11.69 -5.69 1.76
CA ARG A 122 12.99 -6.35 1.80
C ARG A 122 13.01 -7.61 0.94
N GLU A 123 11.98 -8.44 1.02
CA GLU A 123 11.91 -9.65 0.20
C GLU A 123 11.82 -9.32 -1.29
N ALA A 124 11.02 -8.32 -1.67
CA ALA A 124 10.99 -7.82 -3.04
C ALA A 124 12.38 -7.37 -3.52
N ALA A 125 13.07 -6.55 -2.73
CA ALA A 125 14.40 -6.05 -3.08
C ALA A 125 15.43 -7.18 -3.21
N ARG A 126 15.42 -8.18 -2.31
CA ARG A 126 16.30 -9.36 -2.39
C ARG A 126 16.11 -10.12 -3.71
N ARG A 127 14.86 -10.36 -4.11
CA ARG A 127 14.53 -11.08 -5.35
C ARG A 127 14.92 -10.30 -6.59
N LEU A 128 14.61 -9.00 -6.61
CA LEU A 128 14.99 -8.11 -7.70
C LEU A 128 16.51 -8.07 -7.90
N ILE A 129 17.29 -7.94 -6.82
CA ILE A 129 18.75 -7.92 -6.88
C ILE A 129 19.28 -9.27 -7.36
N LYS A 130 18.72 -10.40 -6.86
CA LYS A 130 19.07 -11.74 -7.29
C LYS A 130 18.77 -11.99 -8.77
N ALA A 131 17.67 -11.44 -9.28
CA ALA A 131 17.27 -11.54 -10.69
C ALA A 131 18.17 -10.71 -11.64
N GLY A 132 18.99 -9.83 -11.11
CA GLY A 132 19.98 -9.05 -11.85
C GLY A 132 19.63 -7.60 -12.10
N PRO A 133 20.56 -6.82 -12.70
CA PRO A 133 20.41 -5.37 -12.86
C PRO A 133 19.19 -4.95 -13.67
N GLU A 134 18.83 -5.69 -14.73
CA GLU A 134 17.67 -5.38 -15.57
C GLU A 134 16.36 -5.50 -14.80
N ALA A 135 16.23 -6.48 -13.91
CA ALA A 135 15.08 -6.63 -13.03
C ALA A 135 15.06 -5.54 -11.96
N SER A 136 16.22 -5.26 -11.35
CA SER A 136 16.35 -4.28 -10.27
C SER A 136 15.94 -2.86 -10.69
N VAL A 137 16.37 -2.39 -11.85
CA VAL A 137 16.03 -1.04 -12.34
C VAL A 137 14.54 -0.89 -12.70
N ARG A 138 13.84 -2.00 -12.87
CA ARG A 138 12.38 -2.01 -13.00
C ARG A 138 11.68 -1.95 -11.65
N GLY A 139 12.37 -2.22 -10.54
CA GLY A 139 11.79 -2.31 -9.21
C GLY A 139 11.03 -1.04 -8.78
N ARG A 140 9.76 -1.17 -8.43
CA ARG A 140 8.89 -0.13 -7.90
C ARG A 140 8.23 -0.63 -6.63
N ILE A 141 8.54 -0.01 -5.52
CA ILE A 141 7.93 -0.33 -4.22
C ILE A 141 7.18 0.91 -3.74
N VAL A 142 5.87 0.79 -3.57
CA VAL A 142 4.99 1.86 -3.10
C VAL A 142 4.41 1.46 -1.75
N ASN A 143 4.78 2.18 -0.71
CA ASN A 143 4.27 1.97 0.65
C ASN A 143 3.10 2.92 0.91
N ILE A 144 1.95 2.38 1.29
CA ILE A 144 0.77 3.20 1.60
C ILE A 144 0.90 3.73 3.03
N ALA A 145 1.34 4.98 3.12
CA ALA A 145 1.42 5.73 4.36
C ALA A 145 0.06 6.39 4.70
N SER A 146 0.02 7.65 5.10
CA SER A 146 -1.20 8.43 5.36
C SER A 146 -0.85 9.88 5.64
N MET A 147 -1.77 10.80 5.42
CA MET A 147 -1.67 12.17 5.97
C MET A 147 -1.51 12.14 7.51
N ALA A 148 -2.06 11.10 8.18
CA ALA A 148 -1.91 10.91 9.62
C ALA A 148 -0.45 10.70 10.09
N GLY A 149 0.47 10.40 9.17
CA GLY A 149 1.92 10.42 9.45
C GLY A 149 2.51 11.83 9.50
N ARG A 150 1.76 12.86 9.10
CA ARG A 150 2.19 14.27 9.06
C ARG A 150 1.43 15.15 10.03
N ILE A 151 0.17 14.80 10.31
CA ILE A 151 -0.69 15.51 11.25
C ILE A 151 -1.04 14.63 12.44
N VAL A 152 -1.49 15.26 13.53
CA VAL A 152 -1.93 14.54 14.73
C VAL A 152 -3.45 14.36 14.70
N ILE A 153 -3.89 13.11 14.82
CA ILE A 153 -5.30 12.77 14.94
C ILE A 153 -5.52 12.18 16.33
N PRO A 154 -6.30 12.87 17.22
CA PRO A 154 -6.61 12.34 18.54
C PRO A 154 -7.28 10.98 18.49
N GLY A 155 -6.97 10.11 19.45
CA GLY A 155 -7.58 8.77 19.55
C GLY A 155 -6.91 7.68 18.71
N VAL A 156 -5.94 8.02 17.83
CA VAL A 156 -5.24 7.06 16.96
C VAL A 156 -3.71 7.23 17.01
N ALA A 157 -3.15 7.48 18.18
CA ALA A 157 -1.73 7.78 18.35
C ALA A 157 -0.81 6.69 17.76
N ALA A 158 -1.10 5.41 18.02
CA ALA A 158 -0.33 4.29 17.47
C ALA A 158 -0.35 4.29 15.93
N TYR A 159 -1.51 4.57 15.32
CA TYR A 159 -1.64 4.67 13.88
C TYR A 159 -0.83 5.83 13.29
N CYS A 160 -0.96 7.05 13.87
CA CYS A 160 -0.18 8.21 13.44
C CYS A 160 1.33 7.91 13.50
N ALA A 161 1.81 7.36 14.62
CA ALA A 161 3.20 6.97 14.79
C ALA A 161 3.64 5.93 13.74
N SER A 162 2.81 4.92 13.48
CA SER A 162 3.12 3.87 12.49
C SER A 162 3.20 4.42 11.07
N LYS A 163 2.31 5.36 10.70
CA LYS A 163 2.32 5.95 9.34
C LYS A 163 3.48 6.95 9.16
N ALA A 164 3.86 7.67 10.20
CA ALA A 164 5.10 8.47 10.20
C ALA A 164 6.34 7.57 10.05
N ALA A 165 6.40 6.46 10.80
CA ALA A 165 7.47 5.48 10.68
C ALA A 165 7.52 4.85 9.28
N CYS A 166 6.39 4.48 8.67
CA CYS A 166 6.31 3.95 7.31
C CYS A 166 6.86 4.96 6.28
N ALA A 167 6.51 6.23 6.38
CA ALA A 167 7.03 7.28 5.50
C ALA A 167 8.55 7.49 5.66
N HIS A 168 9.06 7.43 6.89
CA HIS A 168 10.51 7.55 7.12
C HIS A 168 11.28 6.30 6.70
N LEU A 169 10.74 5.10 6.97
CA LEU A 169 11.27 3.83 6.49
C LEU A 169 11.41 3.82 4.96
N THR A 170 10.42 4.34 4.25
CA THR A 170 10.46 4.50 2.80
C THR A 170 11.71 5.25 2.33
N ARG A 171 12.05 6.38 2.98
CA ARG A 171 13.24 7.16 2.66
C ARG A 171 14.53 6.41 2.93
N SER A 172 14.59 5.67 4.05
CA SER A 172 15.73 4.85 4.43
C SER A 172 15.99 3.76 3.40
N LEU A 173 14.94 2.98 3.04
CA LEU A 173 15.04 1.92 2.05
C LEU A 173 15.39 2.46 0.65
N ALA A 174 14.81 3.59 0.26
CA ALA A 174 15.15 4.28 -0.98
C ALA A 174 16.64 4.62 -1.05
N ARG A 175 17.20 5.16 0.03
CA ARG A 175 18.63 5.51 0.11
C ARG A 175 19.53 4.28 0.04
N GLU A 176 19.17 3.20 0.75
CA GLU A 176 19.96 1.97 0.78
C GLU A 176 19.98 1.24 -0.57
N TRP A 177 18.82 1.22 -1.27
CA TRP A 177 18.65 0.43 -2.49
C TRP A 177 18.82 1.24 -3.78
N ALA A 178 19.08 2.55 -3.69
CA ALA A 178 19.31 3.41 -4.85
C ALA A 178 20.43 2.89 -5.77
N ARG A 179 21.52 2.33 -5.18
CA ARG A 179 22.63 1.76 -5.94
C ARG A 179 22.24 0.55 -6.80
N HIS A 180 21.11 -0.09 -6.49
CA HIS A 180 20.55 -1.21 -7.25
C HIS A 180 19.48 -0.77 -8.26
N GLY A 181 19.17 0.53 -8.32
CA GLY A 181 18.14 1.08 -9.20
C GLY A 181 16.70 0.84 -8.75
N ILE A 182 16.47 0.33 -7.54
CA ILE A 182 15.13 0.07 -6.99
C ILE A 182 14.56 1.38 -6.45
N ASN A 183 13.36 1.73 -6.91
CA ASN A 183 12.65 2.90 -6.41
C ASN A 183 11.68 2.51 -5.29
N VAL A 184 11.78 3.22 -4.17
CA VAL A 184 10.90 3.05 -3.01
C VAL A 184 10.26 4.39 -2.68
N ASN A 185 8.93 4.47 -2.77
CA ASN A 185 8.18 5.70 -2.51
C ASN A 185 7.01 5.43 -1.57
N ALA A 186 6.52 6.46 -0.91
CA ALA A 186 5.28 6.43 -0.15
C ALA A 186 4.16 7.16 -0.91
N LEU A 187 2.95 6.65 -0.79
CA LEU A 187 1.71 7.33 -1.16
C LEU A 187 0.93 7.55 0.14
N SER A 188 0.63 8.81 0.43
CA SER A 188 -0.02 9.25 1.68
C SER A 188 -1.42 9.76 1.38
N PRO A 189 -2.46 8.91 1.52
CA PRO A 189 -3.86 9.32 1.34
C PRO A 189 -4.35 10.23 2.47
N GLY A 190 -5.32 11.09 2.13
CA GLY A 190 -6.26 11.67 3.08
C GLY A 190 -7.41 10.73 3.42
N TYR A 191 -8.56 11.28 3.83
CA TYR A 191 -9.78 10.51 4.06
C TYR A 191 -10.44 10.15 2.72
N VAL A 192 -10.40 8.87 2.40
CA VAL A 192 -11.02 8.28 1.21
C VAL A 192 -12.20 7.43 1.66
N ALA A 193 -13.32 7.52 0.97
CA ALA A 193 -14.48 6.67 1.20
C ALA A 193 -14.12 5.22 0.83
N THR A 194 -14.08 4.34 1.83
CA THR A 194 -13.80 2.92 1.68
C THR A 194 -14.64 2.14 2.68
N GLU A 195 -14.81 0.84 2.46
CA GLU A 195 -15.48 -0.07 3.42
C GLU A 195 -14.96 0.10 4.87
N LEU A 196 -13.68 0.45 5.04
CA LEU A 196 -13.06 0.63 6.35
C LEU A 196 -13.44 1.96 7.02
N THR A 197 -13.70 3.00 6.26
CA THR A 197 -13.89 4.37 6.74
C THR A 197 -15.34 4.84 6.68
N GLU A 198 -16.22 4.13 5.96
CA GLU A 198 -17.58 4.56 5.64
C GLU A 198 -18.43 4.80 6.90
N ASP A 199 -18.46 3.84 7.81
CA ASP A 199 -19.24 3.96 9.04
C ASP A 199 -18.81 5.15 9.89
N TRP A 200 -17.50 5.37 10.01
CA TRP A 200 -16.96 6.48 10.77
C TRP A 200 -17.19 7.82 10.06
N LEU A 201 -17.01 7.88 8.75
CA LEU A 201 -17.22 9.10 7.96
C LEU A 201 -18.68 9.56 7.98
N ASN A 202 -19.62 8.63 7.99
CA ASN A 202 -21.06 8.89 8.08
C ASN A 202 -21.52 9.21 9.51
N GLY A 203 -20.69 8.95 10.52
CA GLY A 203 -20.94 9.27 11.91
C GLY A 203 -20.78 10.79 12.20
N GLU A 204 -21.24 11.21 13.38
CA GLU A 204 -21.16 12.61 13.83
C GLU A 204 -19.71 13.12 13.88
N GLY A 205 -18.77 12.28 14.34
CA GLY A 205 -17.34 12.61 14.41
C GLY A 205 -16.73 12.85 13.04
N GLY A 206 -16.98 11.98 12.09
CA GLY A 206 -16.50 12.07 10.71
C GLY A 206 -17.07 13.28 9.99
N THR A 207 -18.40 13.49 10.07
CA THR A 207 -19.07 14.66 9.49
C THR A 207 -18.49 15.96 10.03
N LYS A 208 -18.29 16.06 11.36
CA LYS A 208 -17.72 17.26 11.99
C LYS A 208 -16.26 17.49 11.56
N MET A 209 -15.49 16.41 11.41
CA MET A 209 -14.11 16.52 10.98
C MET A 209 -14.01 16.93 9.51
N ILE A 210 -14.76 16.29 8.60
CA ILE A 210 -14.78 16.65 7.18
C ILE A 210 -15.26 18.11 7.00
N GLY A 211 -16.23 18.56 7.80
CA GLY A 211 -16.67 19.95 7.79
C GLY A 211 -15.58 20.99 8.11
N LYS A 212 -14.47 20.57 8.76
CA LYS A 212 -13.31 21.44 9.05
C LYS A 212 -12.27 21.42 7.94
N THR A 213 -12.28 20.43 7.05
CA THR A 213 -11.30 20.39 5.96
C THR A 213 -11.58 21.50 4.93
N PRO A 214 -10.55 22.01 4.23
CA PRO A 214 -10.70 23.14 3.32
C PRO A 214 -11.76 22.93 2.23
N ARG A 215 -11.86 21.72 1.68
CA ARG A 215 -12.86 21.40 0.64
C ARG A 215 -14.12 20.73 1.15
N ARG A 216 -14.20 20.44 2.45
CA ARG A 216 -15.40 19.90 3.13
C ARG A 216 -15.99 18.65 2.46
N ARG A 217 -15.13 17.78 1.96
CA ARG A 217 -15.55 16.56 1.26
C ARG A 217 -14.60 15.39 1.57
N VAL A 218 -15.13 14.19 1.42
CA VAL A 218 -14.36 12.95 1.40
C VAL A 218 -13.88 12.72 -0.03
N MET A 219 -12.69 12.16 -0.19
CA MET A 219 -12.15 11.79 -1.49
C MET A 219 -12.81 10.51 -2.01
N ALA A 220 -13.01 10.42 -3.31
CA ALA A 220 -13.51 9.22 -3.97
C ALA A 220 -12.42 8.11 -3.98
N GLU A 221 -12.82 6.85 -4.13
CA GLU A 221 -11.88 5.71 -4.15
C GLU A 221 -10.84 5.79 -5.27
N ASP A 222 -11.19 6.41 -6.40
CA ASP A 222 -10.32 6.55 -7.58
C ASP A 222 -9.32 7.72 -7.49
N SER A 223 -9.43 8.54 -6.44
CA SER A 223 -8.60 9.74 -6.28
C SER A 223 -7.09 9.46 -6.19
N LEU A 224 -6.72 8.22 -5.88
CA LEU A 224 -5.32 7.79 -5.76
C LEU A 224 -4.78 7.09 -7.02
N ASP A 225 -5.63 6.75 -7.97
CA ASP A 225 -5.29 5.90 -9.12
C ASP A 225 -4.14 6.48 -9.94
N GLU A 226 -4.20 7.76 -10.26
CA GLU A 226 -3.18 8.42 -11.09
C GLU A 226 -1.83 8.51 -10.38
N ALA A 227 -1.82 8.81 -9.08
CA ALA A 227 -0.61 8.87 -8.28
C ALA A 227 0.02 7.46 -8.12
N LEU A 228 -0.81 6.44 -7.90
CA LEU A 228 -0.34 5.05 -7.85
C LEU A 228 0.27 4.63 -9.18
N LEU A 229 -0.45 4.84 -10.30
CA LEU A 229 0.03 4.48 -11.63
C LEU A 229 1.32 5.21 -12.00
N PHE A 230 1.44 6.49 -11.63
CA PHE A 230 2.69 7.23 -11.80
C PHE A 230 3.84 6.52 -11.06
N LEU A 231 3.69 6.28 -9.76
CA LEU A 231 4.73 5.67 -8.93
C LEU A 231 5.09 4.23 -9.34
N CYS A 232 4.13 3.48 -9.88
CA CYS A 232 4.33 2.11 -10.36
C CYS A 232 4.88 2.02 -11.80
N SER A 233 4.90 3.14 -12.55
CA SER A 233 5.29 3.17 -13.95
C SER A 233 6.75 3.59 -14.18
N ASP A 234 7.17 3.54 -15.45
CA ASP A 234 8.49 4.05 -15.86
C ASP A 234 8.56 5.59 -15.87
N ALA A 235 7.42 6.28 -15.81
CA ALA A 235 7.39 7.72 -15.63
C ALA A 235 8.05 8.16 -14.32
N ALA A 236 8.01 7.31 -13.27
CA ALA A 236 8.63 7.56 -11.98
C ALA A 236 10.07 6.99 -11.85
N ARG A 237 10.74 6.63 -12.95
CA ARG A 237 12.08 5.99 -12.90
C ARG A 237 13.14 6.77 -12.13
N PHE A 238 12.96 8.09 -12.02
CA PHE A 238 13.86 8.98 -11.27
C PHE A 238 13.27 9.48 -9.95
N VAL A 239 12.14 8.91 -9.52
CA VAL A 239 11.47 9.26 -8.26
C VAL A 239 11.70 8.14 -7.25
N THR A 240 12.48 8.40 -6.21
CA THR A 240 12.73 7.48 -5.09
C THR A 240 12.87 8.25 -3.78
N GLY A 241 12.36 7.71 -2.69
CA GLY A 241 12.33 8.35 -1.38
C GLY A 241 11.27 9.46 -1.24
N ALA A 242 10.40 9.62 -2.24
CA ALA A 242 9.30 10.58 -2.17
C ALA A 242 8.17 10.05 -1.26
N ASP A 243 7.48 10.98 -0.60
CA ASP A 243 6.21 10.76 0.08
C ASP A 243 5.17 11.66 -0.58
N VAL A 244 4.39 11.08 -1.48
CA VAL A 244 3.39 11.77 -2.30
C VAL A 244 2.09 11.85 -1.51
N LEU A 245 1.75 13.08 -1.07
CA LEU A 245 0.51 13.37 -0.37
C LEU A 245 -0.62 13.59 -1.38
N VAL A 246 -1.69 12.82 -1.25
CA VAL A 246 -2.94 12.98 -2.01
C VAL A 246 -4.08 13.03 -1.00
N ASP A 247 -4.43 14.23 -0.56
CA ASP A 247 -5.34 14.44 0.57
C ASP A 247 -6.35 15.56 0.36
N ASP A 248 -6.46 16.11 -0.84
CA ASP A 248 -7.40 17.21 -1.14
C ASP A 248 -7.29 18.39 -0.16
N ALA A 249 -6.05 18.68 0.30
CA ALA A 249 -5.71 19.68 1.32
C ALA A 249 -6.26 19.37 2.74
N GLN A 250 -6.69 18.14 3.03
CA GLN A 250 -7.30 17.80 4.33
C GLN A 250 -6.33 17.94 5.50
N SER A 251 -5.02 17.79 5.26
CA SER A 251 -3.97 18.00 6.27
C SER A 251 -3.60 19.47 6.53
N MET A 252 -4.21 20.41 5.82
CA MET A 252 -3.94 21.84 5.95
C MET A 252 -5.01 22.57 6.82
N SER A 253 -5.80 21.82 7.56
CA SER A 253 -6.88 22.34 8.42
C SER A 253 -6.42 22.54 9.86
#